data_8373a268c3859ff96016dd1834e4aa7c
#
_entry.id   8373a268c3859ff96016dd1834e4aa7c
#
_cell.length_a   1.000
_cell.length_b   1.000
_cell.length_c   1.000
_cell.angle_alpha   90.00
_cell.angle_beta   90.00
_cell.angle_gamma   90.00
#
_symmetry.space_group_name_H-M   'P 1'
#
loop_
_entity.id
_entity.type
_entity.pdbx_description
1 polymer ?
#
loop_
_entity_poly.entity_id
_entity_poly.type
_entity_poly.pdbx_seq_one_letter_code
_entity_poly.pdbx_strand_id
1 'polypeptide(L)'
;HNGNWGFLLDNKTNKIEFAPIYDCGSCLNPMINDDEIEKLKANEIKNLAINCYSCLKENGKKINYMTYIRDTKNKECDKAIIRVFKNINIDEINKFIDEVYYMSNNRKEKNKKIINERYKVIEEVYKKEK
;
A
#
# COMPACT_ATOMS: atom_id res chain seq x y z
N HIS A 1 3.82 -9.00 0.19
CA HIS A 1 4.78 -10.10 0.03
C HIS A 1 4.69 -10.66 -1.39
N ASN A 2 5.82 -11.01 -2.04
CA ASN A 2 5.84 -11.47 -3.44
C ASN A 2 5.12 -12.81 -3.67
N GLY A 3 4.80 -13.55 -2.64
CA GLY A 3 4.02 -14.78 -2.71
C GLY A 3 2.51 -14.59 -2.55
N ASN A 4 2.06 -13.35 -2.35
CA ASN A 4 0.66 -13.05 -2.03
C ASN A 4 -0.13 -12.58 -3.26
N TRP A 5 0.21 -13.11 -4.42
CA TRP A 5 -0.48 -12.91 -5.68
C TRP A 5 -0.35 -14.16 -6.56
N GLY A 6 -1.16 -14.29 -7.59
CA GLY A 6 -1.11 -15.44 -8.49
C GLY A 6 -2.15 -15.35 -9.60
N PHE A 7 -2.26 -16.43 -10.32
CA PHE A 7 -3.26 -16.60 -11.36
C PHE A 7 -4.22 -17.75 -11.00
N LEU A 8 -5.46 -17.60 -11.39
CA LEU A 8 -6.46 -18.66 -11.36
C LEU A 8 -6.55 -19.26 -12.76
N LEU A 9 -6.45 -20.59 -12.84
CA LEU A 9 -6.68 -21.34 -14.07
C LEU A 9 -8.03 -22.03 -13.98
N ASP A 10 -8.94 -21.70 -14.87
CA ASP A 10 -10.17 -22.48 -15.06
C ASP A 10 -9.85 -23.70 -15.95
N ASN A 11 -9.79 -24.85 -15.32
CA ASN A 11 -9.46 -26.11 -15.99
C ASN A 11 -10.50 -26.57 -17.05
N LYS A 12 -11.70 -25.98 -17.06
CA LYS A 12 -12.74 -26.31 -18.06
C LYS A 12 -12.61 -25.48 -19.33
N THR A 13 -12.23 -24.22 -19.15
CA THR A 13 -12.14 -23.25 -20.26
C THR A 13 -10.71 -22.92 -20.67
N ASN A 14 -9.71 -23.38 -19.91
CA ASN A 14 -8.30 -22.98 -20.01
C ASN A 14 -8.06 -21.47 -19.88
N LYS A 15 -9.02 -20.75 -19.28
CA LYS A 15 -8.91 -19.33 -19.07
C LYS A 15 -8.05 -19.03 -17.86
N ILE A 16 -7.12 -18.09 -18.01
CA ILE A 16 -6.26 -17.62 -16.95
C ILE A 16 -6.70 -16.22 -16.55
N GLU A 17 -6.94 -16.01 -15.26
CA GLU A 17 -7.31 -14.71 -14.69
C GLU A 17 -6.37 -14.39 -13.53
N PHE A 18 -6.20 -13.08 -13.25
CA PHE A 18 -5.45 -12.65 -12.08
C PHE A 18 -6.24 -12.99 -10.80
N ALA A 19 -5.61 -13.66 -9.86
CA ALA A 19 -6.24 -13.97 -8.58
C ALA A 19 -6.52 -12.67 -7.79
N PRO A 20 -7.60 -12.62 -6.99
CA PRO A 20 -7.78 -11.53 -6.03
C PRO A 20 -6.55 -11.40 -5.12
N ILE A 21 -6.21 -10.16 -4.76
CA ILE A 21 -5.12 -9.91 -3.81
C ILE A 21 -5.50 -10.50 -2.45
N TYR A 22 -4.56 -11.21 -1.81
CA TYR A 22 -4.78 -11.88 -0.54
C TYR A 22 -3.62 -11.64 0.43
N ASP A 23 -3.82 -11.97 1.72
CA ASP A 23 -2.83 -11.88 2.78
C ASP A 23 -2.14 -10.51 2.88
N CYS A 24 -2.94 -9.46 3.04
CA CYS A 24 -2.46 -8.09 3.24
C CYS A 24 -2.13 -7.77 4.71
N GLY A 25 -2.12 -8.76 5.60
CA GLY A 25 -1.98 -8.57 7.05
C GLY A 25 -0.73 -7.80 7.50
N SER A 26 0.37 -7.85 6.74
CA SER A 26 1.61 -7.13 7.07
C SER A 26 1.70 -5.70 6.51
N CYS A 27 0.70 -5.23 5.76
CA CYS A 27 0.79 -3.96 5.02
C CYS A 27 0.91 -2.70 5.88
N LEU A 28 0.41 -2.75 7.13
CA LEU A 28 0.34 -1.59 8.03
C LEU A 28 1.21 -1.76 9.29
N ASN A 29 2.32 -2.51 9.18
CA ASN A 29 3.24 -2.75 10.30
C ASN A 29 2.53 -3.30 11.55
N PRO A 30 1.87 -4.47 11.48
CA PRO A 30 1.06 -5.02 12.58
C PRO A 30 1.88 -5.43 13.80
N MET A 31 3.18 -5.66 13.64
CA MET A 31 4.08 -6.11 14.71
C MET A 31 4.42 -5.02 15.73
N ILE A 32 4.15 -3.74 15.41
CA ILE A 32 4.33 -2.65 16.35
C ILE A 32 3.15 -2.69 17.34
N ASN A 33 3.42 -2.85 18.63
CA ASN A 33 2.38 -2.86 19.66
C ASN A 33 1.88 -1.44 20.00
N ASP A 34 0.81 -1.34 20.78
CA ASP A 34 0.15 -0.06 21.06
C ASP A 34 1.01 0.87 21.91
N ASP A 35 1.80 0.34 22.86
CA ASP A 35 2.73 1.13 23.69
C ASP A 35 3.88 1.71 22.84
N GLU A 36 4.32 0.98 21.82
CA GLU A 36 5.31 1.46 20.87
C GLU A 36 4.70 2.52 19.94
N ILE A 37 3.44 2.32 19.49
CA ILE A 37 2.73 3.29 18.65
C ILE A 37 2.58 4.64 19.36
N GLU A 38 2.26 4.64 20.65
CA GLU A 38 2.09 5.86 21.44
C GLU A 38 3.37 6.72 21.48
N LYS A 39 4.53 6.09 21.42
CA LYS A 39 5.83 6.76 21.41
C LYS A 39 6.29 7.25 20.05
N LEU A 40 5.62 6.83 18.96
CA LEU A 40 6.00 7.20 17.61
C LEU A 40 5.73 8.70 17.33
N LYS A 41 6.75 9.39 16.86
CA LYS A 41 6.62 10.74 16.35
C LYS A 41 6.04 10.75 14.92
N ALA A 42 5.50 11.88 14.49
CA ALA A 42 4.89 12.02 13.18
C ALA A 42 5.84 11.67 12.01
N ASN A 43 7.12 12.03 12.11
CA ASN A 43 8.14 11.69 11.11
C ASN A 43 8.45 10.18 11.07
N GLU A 44 8.37 9.50 12.20
CA GLU A 44 8.59 8.04 12.27
C GLU A 44 7.43 7.30 11.61
N ILE A 45 6.19 7.72 11.83
CA ILE A 45 5.02 7.17 11.14
C ILE A 45 5.11 7.41 9.64
N LYS A 46 5.54 8.60 9.21
CA LYS A 46 5.80 8.89 7.80
C LYS A 46 6.87 7.96 7.22
N ASN A 47 7.95 7.73 7.95
CA ASN A 47 8.98 6.78 7.53
C ASN A 47 8.46 5.35 7.38
N LEU A 48 7.58 4.89 8.28
CA LEU A 48 6.90 3.60 8.14
C LEU A 48 6.03 3.53 6.87
N ALA A 49 5.45 4.64 6.45
CA ALA A 49 4.63 4.70 5.25
C ALA A 49 5.45 4.56 3.96
N ILE A 50 6.60 5.24 3.88
CA ILE A 50 7.40 5.37 2.66
C ILE A 50 8.57 4.41 2.56
N ASN A 51 9.09 3.87 3.68
CA ASN A 51 10.20 2.92 3.71
C ASN A 51 9.73 1.47 3.60
N CYS A 52 8.99 1.15 2.53
CA CYS A 52 8.46 -0.18 2.27
C CYS A 52 9.20 -0.81 1.08
N TYR A 53 9.90 -1.90 1.37
CA TYR A 53 10.78 -2.57 0.43
C TYR A 53 10.21 -3.91 -0.06
N SER A 54 10.35 -4.12 -1.37
CA SER A 54 10.08 -5.38 -2.04
C SER A 54 11.15 -6.43 -1.72
N CYS A 55 10.82 -7.72 -1.89
CA CYS A 55 11.85 -8.74 -2.07
C CYS A 55 12.41 -8.76 -3.51
N LEU A 56 11.78 -8.08 -4.47
CA LEU A 56 12.37 -7.83 -5.78
C LEU A 56 13.58 -6.90 -5.66
N LYS A 57 14.56 -7.15 -6.50
CA LYS A 57 15.81 -6.37 -6.54
C LYS A 57 16.02 -5.82 -7.93
N GLU A 58 16.54 -4.60 -7.99
CA GLU A 58 17.09 -3.97 -9.17
C GLU A 58 18.54 -3.62 -8.89
N ASN A 59 19.47 -4.05 -9.74
CA ASN A 59 20.92 -3.88 -9.55
C ASN A 59 21.42 -4.35 -8.16
N GLY A 60 20.89 -5.48 -7.68
CA GLY A 60 21.24 -6.07 -6.38
C GLY A 60 20.61 -5.43 -5.16
N LYS A 61 19.92 -4.29 -5.28
CA LYS A 61 19.26 -3.56 -4.20
C LYS A 61 17.76 -3.83 -4.18
N LYS A 62 17.19 -3.94 -2.98
CA LYS A 62 15.73 -4.06 -2.82
C LYS A 62 15.02 -2.81 -3.33
N ILE A 63 13.97 -3.00 -4.10
CA ILE A 63 13.14 -1.90 -4.61
C ILE A 63 12.28 -1.34 -3.47
N ASN A 64 12.33 -0.03 -3.24
CA ASN A 64 11.36 0.66 -2.42
C ASN A 64 10.10 0.93 -3.25
N TYR A 65 8.95 0.42 -2.82
CA TYR A 65 7.69 0.56 -3.56
C TYR A 65 7.27 2.00 -3.80
N MET A 66 7.37 2.86 -2.78
CA MET A 66 6.89 4.23 -2.89
C MET A 66 7.79 5.06 -3.81
N THR A 67 9.12 4.85 -3.71
CA THR A 67 10.09 5.49 -4.61
C THR A 67 9.90 4.99 -6.04
N TYR A 68 9.71 3.68 -6.24
CA TYR A 68 9.47 3.12 -7.57
C TYR A 68 8.21 3.69 -8.21
N ILE A 69 7.08 3.70 -7.47
CA ILE A 69 5.82 4.27 -7.94
C ILE A 69 5.98 5.73 -8.36
N ARG A 70 6.69 6.54 -7.58
CA ARG A 70 6.85 7.97 -7.82
C ARG A 70 7.80 8.30 -8.98
N ASP A 71 8.87 7.51 -9.13
CA ASP A 71 10.02 7.88 -9.96
C ASP A 71 10.26 6.91 -11.13
N THR A 72 9.39 5.89 -11.32
CA THR A 72 9.51 4.95 -12.43
C THR A 72 9.31 5.63 -13.77
N LYS A 73 10.02 5.13 -14.78
CA LYS A 73 9.80 5.49 -16.19
C LYS A 73 8.92 4.48 -16.92
N ASN A 74 8.34 3.53 -16.19
CA ASN A 74 7.49 2.50 -16.75
C ASN A 74 6.07 3.02 -16.98
N LYS A 75 5.74 3.34 -18.23
CA LYS A 75 4.43 3.88 -18.62
C LYS A 75 3.25 2.95 -18.26
N GLU A 76 3.45 1.64 -18.22
CA GLU A 76 2.40 0.72 -17.80
C GLU A 76 2.14 0.79 -16.29
N CYS A 77 3.18 1.05 -15.50
CA CYS A 77 3.03 1.34 -14.07
C CYS A 77 2.22 2.63 -13.87
N ASP A 78 2.54 3.70 -14.60
CA ASP A 78 1.84 4.98 -14.52
C ASP A 78 0.34 4.83 -14.89
N LYS A 79 0.04 4.11 -15.98
CA LYS A 79 -1.34 3.79 -16.36
C LYS A 79 -2.09 3.00 -15.27
N ALA A 80 -1.40 2.03 -14.63
CA ALA A 80 -1.98 1.26 -13.54
C ALA A 80 -2.27 2.15 -12.32
N ILE A 81 -1.36 3.03 -11.97
CA ILE A 81 -1.52 4.00 -10.88
C ILE A 81 -2.71 4.91 -11.13
N ILE A 82 -2.87 5.45 -12.33
CA ILE A 82 -3.99 6.29 -12.72
C ILE A 82 -5.32 5.56 -12.55
N ARG A 83 -5.39 4.28 -12.98
CA ARG A 83 -6.60 3.47 -12.81
C ARG A 83 -6.92 3.23 -11.34
N VAL A 84 -5.92 2.90 -10.54
CA VAL A 84 -6.09 2.66 -9.10
C VAL A 84 -6.52 3.94 -8.39
N PHE A 85 -5.86 5.06 -8.65
CA PHE A 85 -6.16 6.34 -8.00
C PHE A 85 -7.61 6.77 -8.19
N LYS A 86 -8.17 6.60 -9.39
CA LYS A 86 -9.56 6.94 -9.69
C LYS A 86 -10.60 6.14 -8.89
N ASN A 87 -10.20 4.98 -8.38
CA ASN A 87 -11.06 4.09 -7.62
C ASN A 87 -10.81 4.13 -6.10
N ILE A 88 -9.85 4.94 -5.63
CA ILE A 88 -9.57 5.09 -4.20
C ILE A 88 -10.44 6.22 -3.65
N ASN A 89 -11.31 5.90 -2.70
CA ASN A 89 -11.97 6.87 -1.84
C ASN A 89 -11.27 6.89 -0.48
N ILE A 90 -10.37 7.84 -0.27
CA ILE A 90 -9.56 7.93 0.94
C ILE A 90 -10.41 8.22 2.19
N ASP A 91 -11.49 8.95 2.05
CA ASP A 91 -12.38 9.30 3.16
C ASP A 91 -13.17 8.07 3.64
N GLU A 92 -13.67 7.25 2.71
CA GLU A 92 -14.31 5.97 3.05
C GLU A 92 -13.35 5.00 3.72
N ILE A 93 -12.08 4.93 3.27
CA ILE A 93 -11.05 4.10 3.90
C ILE A 93 -10.80 4.58 5.34
N ASN A 94 -10.64 5.88 5.55
CA ASN A 94 -10.43 6.44 6.88
C ASN A 94 -11.64 6.18 7.80
N LYS A 95 -12.87 6.36 7.29
CA LYS A 95 -14.10 6.04 8.01
C LYS A 95 -14.16 4.57 8.40
N PHE A 96 -13.87 3.66 7.46
CA PHE A 96 -13.81 2.22 7.74
C PHE A 96 -12.84 1.89 8.88
N ILE A 97 -11.65 2.52 8.92
CA ILE A 97 -10.69 2.31 10.01
C ILE A 97 -11.28 2.78 11.34
N ASP A 98 -11.98 3.91 11.35
CA ASP A 98 -12.61 4.44 12.58
C ASP A 98 -13.72 3.51 13.12
N GLU A 99 -14.40 2.79 12.26
CA GLU A 99 -15.48 1.85 12.61
C GLU A 99 -14.97 0.50 13.16
N VAL A 100 -13.68 0.20 13.06
CA VAL A 100 -13.10 -1.06 13.59
C VAL A 100 -13.09 -1.04 15.11
N TYR A 101 -14.08 -1.64 15.76
CA TYR A 101 -14.35 -1.52 17.20
C TYR A 101 -13.26 -2.15 18.10
N TYR A 102 -12.56 -3.18 17.64
CA TYR A 102 -11.50 -3.88 18.40
C TYR A 102 -10.11 -3.25 18.22
N MET A 103 -9.97 -2.18 17.46
CA MET A 103 -8.71 -1.49 17.23
C MET A 103 -8.59 -0.29 18.17
N SER A 104 -7.44 -0.14 18.83
CA SER A 104 -7.16 1.03 19.68
C SER A 104 -7.13 2.33 18.85
N ASN A 105 -7.43 3.46 19.50
CA ASN A 105 -7.41 4.77 18.84
C ASN A 105 -6.02 5.11 18.31
N ASN A 106 -4.95 4.83 19.06
CA ASN A 106 -3.58 5.07 18.62
C ASN A 106 -3.24 4.27 17.35
N ARG A 107 -3.71 3.02 17.27
CA ARG A 107 -3.51 2.18 16.08
C ARG A 107 -4.34 2.66 14.88
N LYS A 108 -5.58 3.11 15.09
CA LYS A 108 -6.40 3.73 14.04
C LYS A 108 -5.69 4.95 13.45
N GLU A 109 -5.23 5.86 14.31
CA GLU A 109 -4.53 7.08 13.88
C GLU A 109 -3.23 6.77 13.13
N LYS A 110 -2.42 5.82 13.64
CA LYS A 110 -1.21 5.36 12.94
C LYS A 110 -1.55 4.80 11.54
N ASN A 111 -2.55 3.94 11.45
CA ASN A 111 -2.94 3.30 10.19
C ASN A 111 -3.46 4.33 9.18
N LYS A 112 -4.33 5.26 9.61
CA LYS A 112 -4.81 6.36 8.76
C LYS A 112 -3.64 7.22 8.26
N LYS A 113 -2.70 7.60 9.12
CA LYS A 113 -1.51 8.38 8.73
C LYS A 113 -0.67 7.64 7.69
N ILE A 114 -0.40 6.34 7.88
CA ILE A 114 0.35 5.53 6.91
C ILE A 114 -0.35 5.51 5.55
N ILE A 115 -1.65 5.25 5.53
CA ILE A 115 -2.43 5.16 4.29
C ILE A 115 -2.48 6.52 3.60
N ASN A 116 -2.72 7.60 4.34
CA ASN A 116 -2.76 8.96 3.78
C ASN A 116 -1.40 9.39 3.18
N GLU A 117 -0.27 9.05 3.82
CA GLU A 117 1.06 9.35 3.25
C GLU A 117 1.32 8.56 1.96
N ARG A 118 0.89 7.29 1.89
CA ARG A 118 0.98 6.49 0.64
C ARG A 118 0.05 7.03 -0.44
N TYR A 119 -1.16 7.44 -0.08
CA TYR A 119 -2.11 8.05 -1.01
C TYR A 119 -1.53 9.31 -1.65
N LYS A 120 -0.84 10.17 -0.89
CA LYS A 120 -0.17 11.37 -1.42
C LYS A 120 0.83 11.03 -2.52
N VAL A 121 1.61 9.96 -2.37
CA VAL A 121 2.57 9.52 -3.41
C VAL A 121 1.84 9.14 -4.70
N ILE A 122 0.74 8.39 -4.59
CA ILE A 122 -0.08 8.00 -5.76
C ILE A 122 -0.74 9.23 -6.40
N GLU A 123 -1.22 10.16 -5.59
CA GLU A 123 -1.80 11.43 -6.05
C GLU A 123 -0.79 12.31 -6.79
N GLU A 124 0.46 12.38 -6.32
CA GLU A 124 1.54 13.11 -6.98
C GLU A 124 1.79 12.56 -8.40
N VAL A 125 1.84 11.23 -8.56
CA VAL A 125 1.97 10.60 -9.89
C VAL A 125 0.79 10.92 -10.77
N TYR A 126 -0.43 10.78 -10.26
CA TYR A 126 -1.64 11.11 -11.00
C TYR A 126 -1.67 12.56 -11.50
N LYS A 127 -1.18 13.51 -10.68
CA LYS A 127 -1.13 14.93 -11.05
C LYS A 127 -0.05 15.26 -12.08
N LYS A 128 1.04 14.49 -12.13
CA LYS A 128 2.11 14.66 -13.12
C LYS A 128 1.71 14.17 -14.53
N GLU A 129 0.82 13.19 -14.59
CA GLU A 129 0.39 12.54 -15.83
C GLU A 129 -0.88 13.17 -16.45
N LYS A 130 -1.43 14.24 -15.85
CA LYS A 130 -2.50 15.08 -16.40
C LYS A 130 -1.94 16.25 -17.21
#